data_36cae7faca3d7948ba869e8e31530792
#
_entry.id   36cae7faca3d7948ba869e8e31530792
#
_cell.length_a   1.000
_cell.length_b   1.000
_cell.length_c   1.000
_cell.angle_alpha   90.00
_cell.angle_beta   90.00
_cell.angle_gamma   90.00
#
_symmetry.space_group_name_H-M   'P 1'
#
loop_
_entity.id
_entity.type
_entity.pdbx_description
1 polymer ?
#
loop_
_entity_poly.entity_id
_entity_poly.type
_entity_poly.pdbx_seq_one_letter_code
_entity_poly.pdbx_strand_id
1 'polypeptide(L)'
;MTLRDNPVKATLAGGGRAFGAMVFEFFTPGLPQLCVNAGAEFALFDMEHTGLGFETLKTQCALCRGLGIVPMARVPRSEYHFIARALDVGALGVMVPMVGTADEAAHIVSCARYPPQGRRGAAFGFAHDDYQGGNVPEKIAALHARTLLIAQIETVEGLRNVEAIAAVPGIDVLWLGHFDLTNSMGIPGAFDHPDYVAAVARIVAACEQAGKVAAFLATDERSARDAVARGFRMFAYGIDQLMLQEALRAGLSMLREIRR
;
A
#
# COMPACT_ATOMS: atom_id res chain seq x y z
N MET A 1 7.10 -27.52 -0.88
CA MET A 1 6.09 -26.70 -1.57
C MET A 1 6.36 -25.24 -1.23
N THR A 2 6.58 -24.38 -2.19
CA THR A 2 6.89 -22.97 -1.95
C THR A 2 5.76 -22.12 -2.52
N LEU A 3 4.98 -21.50 -1.63
CA LEU A 3 4.11 -20.41 -2.01
C LEU A 3 4.97 -19.22 -2.46
N ARG A 4 4.46 -18.39 -3.36
CA ARG A 4 5.13 -17.17 -3.80
C ARG A 4 5.47 -16.29 -2.60
N ASP A 5 6.72 -15.85 -2.49
CA ASP A 5 7.19 -14.94 -1.46
C ASP A 5 6.72 -13.49 -1.70
N ASN A 6 6.89 -12.65 -0.69
CA ASN A 6 6.72 -11.21 -0.79
C ASN A 6 8.09 -10.52 -0.64
N PRO A 7 8.82 -10.27 -1.75
CA PRO A 7 10.13 -9.66 -1.70
C PRO A 7 10.11 -8.24 -1.12
N VAL A 8 9.03 -7.47 -1.33
CA VAL A 8 8.87 -6.14 -0.73
C VAL A 8 8.87 -6.22 0.79
N LYS A 9 8.09 -7.16 1.37
CA LYS A 9 8.09 -7.35 2.82
C LYS A 9 9.48 -7.76 3.34
N ALA A 10 10.17 -8.65 2.64
CA ALA A 10 11.51 -9.08 3.01
C ALA A 10 12.53 -7.92 2.95
N THR A 11 12.50 -7.13 1.87
CA THR A 11 13.35 -5.93 1.72
C THR A 11 13.12 -4.93 2.85
N LEU A 12 11.85 -4.62 3.17
CA LEU A 12 11.50 -3.68 4.23
C LEU A 12 11.91 -4.18 5.62
N ALA A 13 11.72 -5.47 5.90
CA ALA A 13 12.14 -6.11 7.15
C ALA A 13 13.67 -6.10 7.31
N GLY A 14 14.42 -6.23 6.20
CA GLY A 14 15.88 -6.14 6.17
C GLY A 14 16.43 -4.71 6.24
N GLY A 15 15.60 -3.69 6.45
CA GLY A 15 16.03 -2.29 6.53
C GLY A 15 16.16 -1.59 5.17
N GLY A 16 15.86 -2.28 4.07
CA GLY A 16 15.89 -1.74 2.71
C GLY A 16 14.72 -0.79 2.41
N ARG A 17 14.70 -0.28 1.17
CA ARG A 17 13.64 0.54 0.60
C ARG A 17 12.88 -0.23 -0.47
N ALA A 18 11.60 0.07 -0.63
CA ALA A 18 10.76 -0.51 -1.68
C ALA A 18 10.10 0.59 -2.51
N PHE A 19 10.04 0.37 -3.83
CA PHE A 19 9.54 1.33 -4.79
C PHE A 19 8.44 0.70 -5.65
N GLY A 20 7.36 1.43 -5.90
CA GLY A 20 6.24 0.92 -6.67
C GLY A 20 5.34 2.00 -7.24
N ALA A 21 4.20 1.58 -7.72
CA ALA A 21 3.18 2.45 -8.27
C ALA A 21 1.87 2.33 -7.50
N MET A 22 1.12 3.41 -7.38
CA MET A 22 -0.27 3.39 -6.94
C MET A 22 -1.17 3.59 -8.14
N VAL A 23 -2.15 2.69 -8.33
CA VAL A 23 -2.95 2.58 -9.55
C VAL A 23 -4.39 2.93 -9.24
N PHE A 24 -4.92 3.93 -9.94
CA PHE A 24 -6.26 4.49 -9.72
C PHE A 24 -7.19 4.31 -10.92
N GLU A 25 -6.68 4.30 -12.14
CA GLU A 25 -7.52 4.34 -13.34
C GLU A 25 -7.28 3.18 -14.30
N PHE A 26 -6.00 2.82 -14.58
CA PHE A 26 -5.68 1.90 -15.66
C PHE A 26 -5.52 0.46 -15.17
N PHE A 27 -6.64 -0.26 -15.08
CA PHE A 27 -6.64 -1.69 -14.69
C PHE A 27 -6.56 -2.63 -15.90
N THR A 28 -5.79 -2.25 -16.93
CA THR A 28 -5.63 -3.07 -18.13
C THR A 28 -4.70 -4.28 -17.88
N PRO A 29 -4.82 -5.37 -18.67
CA PRO A 29 -3.95 -6.53 -18.52
C PRO A 29 -2.46 -6.24 -18.68
N GLY A 30 -2.09 -5.19 -19.44
CA GLY A 30 -0.70 -4.81 -19.65
C GLY A 30 -0.07 -4.02 -18.50
N LEU A 31 -0.87 -3.49 -17.58
CA LEU A 31 -0.36 -2.58 -16.55
C LEU A 31 0.73 -3.20 -15.65
N PRO A 32 0.59 -4.42 -15.11
CA PRO A 32 1.64 -4.99 -14.28
C PRO A 32 2.99 -5.10 -15.01
N GLN A 33 2.97 -5.44 -16.30
CA GLN A 33 4.20 -5.49 -17.11
C GLN A 33 4.80 -4.10 -17.33
N LEU A 34 3.97 -3.07 -17.56
CA LEU A 34 4.44 -1.68 -17.67
C LEU A 34 5.10 -1.22 -16.36
N CYS A 35 4.51 -1.53 -15.22
CA CYS A 35 5.09 -1.25 -13.89
C CYS A 35 6.46 -1.93 -13.72
N VAL A 36 6.57 -3.22 -14.06
CA VAL A 36 7.85 -3.95 -13.99
C VAL A 36 8.90 -3.34 -14.90
N ASN A 37 8.54 -3.01 -16.15
CA ASN A 37 9.46 -2.37 -17.11
C ASN A 37 9.94 -1.00 -16.62
N ALA A 38 9.14 -0.32 -15.80
CA ALA A 38 9.51 0.94 -15.16
C ALA A 38 10.33 0.74 -13.86
N GLY A 39 10.56 -0.50 -13.42
CA GLY A 39 11.31 -0.83 -12.21
C GLY A 39 10.50 -0.88 -10.92
N ALA A 40 9.16 -0.92 -11.01
CA ALA A 40 8.31 -1.04 -9.83
C ALA A 40 8.39 -2.45 -9.23
N GLU A 41 8.56 -2.52 -7.90
CA GLU A 41 8.60 -3.76 -7.12
C GLU A 41 7.21 -4.16 -6.62
N PHE A 42 6.30 -3.19 -6.49
CA PHE A 42 4.89 -3.42 -6.15
C PHE A 42 3.94 -2.55 -6.97
N ALA A 43 2.72 -3.03 -7.12
CA ALA A 43 1.58 -2.26 -7.61
C ALA A 43 0.48 -2.26 -6.53
N LEU A 44 0.12 -1.08 -6.06
CA LEU A 44 -0.94 -0.86 -5.07
C LEU A 44 -2.21 -0.41 -5.81
N PHE A 45 -3.17 -1.32 -5.93
CA PHE A 45 -4.44 -1.09 -6.61
C PHE A 45 -5.44 -0.44 -5.66
N ASP A 46 -6.00 0.69 -6.07
CA ASP A 46 -6.93 1.44 -5.23
C ASP A 46 -8.38 1.00 -5.42
N MET A 47 -9.02 0.56 -4.32
CA MET A 47 -10.45 0.26 -4.28
C MET A 47 -11.23 1.29 -3.47
N GLU A 48 -10.57 2.30 -2.89
CA GLU A 48 -11.21 3.33 -2.07
C GLU A 48 -11.83 4.43 -2.94
N HIS A 49 -11.03 5.02 -3.83
CA HIS A 49 -11.45 6.18 -4.64
C HIS A 49 -11.72 5.84 -6.11
N THR A 50 -11.88 4.56 -6.42
CA THR A 50 -12.05 4.08 -7.79
C THR A 50 -13.23 3.13 -7.92
N GLY A 51 -13.55 2.75 -9.17
CA GLY A 51 -14.54 1.70 -9.46
C GLY A 51 -13.97 0.28 -9.42
N LEU A 52 -12.76 0.05 -8.89
CA LEU A 52 -12.12 -1.25 -8.87
C LEU A 52 -12.87 -2.24 -7.97
N GLY A 53 -13.40 -3.31 -8.56
CA GLY A 53 -14.01 -4.43 -7.85
C GLY A 53 -13.06 -5.61 -7.67
N PHE A 54 -13.48 -6.60 -6.86
CA PHE A 54 -12.68 -7.80 -6.57
C PHE A 54 -12.37 -8.66 -7.79
N GLU A 55 -13.22 -8.67 -8.83
CA GLU A 55 -12.95 -9.40 -10.07
C GLU A 55 -11.74 -8.82 -10.81
N THR A 56 -11.71 -7.51 -10.96
CA THR A 56 -10.59 -6.82 -11.60
C THR A 56 -9.33 -6.94 -10.74
N LEU A 57 -9.43 -6.76 -9.41
CA LEU A 57 -8.30 -6.99 -8.49
C LEU A 57 -7.74 -8.41 -8.64
N LYS A 58 -8.60 -9.44 -8.67
CA LYS A 58 -8.18 -10.85 -8.88
C LYS A 58 -7.40 -11.01 -10.19
N THR A 59 -7.87 -10.38 -11.25
CA THR A 59 -7.21 -10.39 -12.56
C THR A 59 -5.83 -9.74 -12.48
N GLN A 60 -5.72 -8.56 -11.88
CA GLN A 60 -4.43 -7.88 -11.70
C GLN A 60 -3.46 -8.69 -10.83
N CYS A 61 -3.92 -9.28 -9.73
CA CYS A 61 -3.12 -10.17 -8.90
C CYS A 61 -2.61 -11.40 -9.68
N ALA A 62 -3.44 -11.98 -10.54
CA ALA A 62 -3.06 -13.11 -11.38
C ALA A 62 -1.99 -12.72 -12.41
N LEU A 63 -2.10 -11.54 -13.03
CA LEU A 63 -1.12 -11.03 -13.98
C LEU A 63 0.23 -10.70 -13.31
N CYS A 64 0.22 -10.19 -12.08
CA CYS A 64 1.43 -9.95 -11.30
C CYS A 64 2.20 -11.23 -10.95
N ARG A 65 1.51 -12.39 -10.93
CA ARG A 65 2.08 -13.65 -10.39
C ARG A 65 3.37 -14.09 -11.08
N GLY A 66 3.47 -13.96 -12.39
CA GLY A 66 4.63 -14.37 -13.17
C GLY A 66 5.70 -13.30 -13.36
N LEU A 67 5.46 -12.07 -12.89
CA LEU A 67 6.28 -10.91 -13.21
C LEU A 67 7.23 -10.48 -12.08
N GLY A 68 7.16 -11.11 -10.90
CA GLY A 68 7.95 -10.72 -9.74
C GLY A 68 7.47 -9.44 -9.03
N ILE A 69 6.45 -8.76 -9.53
CA ILE A 69 5.86 -7.59 -8.90
C ILE A 69 4.85 -8.00 -7.82
N VAL A 70 4.86 -7.30 -6.70
CA VAL A 70 3.98 -7.58 -5.55
C VAL A 70 2.65 -6.87 -5.69
N PRO A 71 1.51 -7.57 -5.90
CA PRO A 71 0.20 -6.95 -5.90
C PRO A 71 -0.26 -6.62 -4.48
N MET A 72 -0.70 -5.39 -4.28
CA MET A 72 -1.30 -4.90 -3.05
C MET A 72 -2.63 -4.23 -3.37
N ALA A 73 -3.51 -4.12 -2.38
CA ALA A 73 -4.78 -3.40 -2.53
C ALA A 73 -4.97 -2.40 -1.39
N ARG A 74 -5.38 -1.17 -1.72
CA ARG A 74 -6.00 -0.29 -0.75
C ARG A 74 -7.50 -0.61 -0.75
N VAL A 75 -7.99 -1.15 0.36
CA VAL A 75 -9.40 -1.49 0.52
C VAL A 75 -10.20 -0.25 0.92
N PRO A 76 -11.54 -0.20 0.66
CA PRO A 76 -12.34 0.98 0.95
C PRO A 76 -12.44 1.31 2.44
N ARG A 77 -12.41 0.29 3.31
CA ARG A 77 -12.61 0.39 4.75
C ARG A 77 -12.01 -0.80 5.50
N SER A 78 -12.06 -0.73 6.85
CA SER A 78 -11.54 -1.75 7.75
C SER A 78 -12.43 -2.98 7.95
N GLU A 79 -13.59 -3.08 7.29
CA GLU A 79 -14.48 -4.22 7.46
C GLU A 79 -13.83 -5.53 7.01
N TYR A 80 -14.15 -6.58 7.75
CA TYR A 80 -13.60 -7.93 7.59
C TYR A 80 -13.58 -8.41 6.12
N HIS A 81 -14.70 -8.28 5.43
CA HIS A 81 -14.82 -8.85 4.08
C HIS A 81 -13.99 -8.12 3.02
N PHE A 82 -13.69 -6.83 3.21
CA PHE A 82 -12.79 -6.12 2.30
C PHE A 82 -11.35 -6.63 2.47
N ILE A 83 -10.88 -6.74 3.71
CA ILE A 83 -9.52 -7.19 4.02
C ILE A 83 -9.33 -8.67 3.64
N ALA A 84 -10.21 -9.54 4.12
CA ALA A 84 -10.11 -10.97 3.87
C ALA A 84 -10.22 -11.29 2.38
N ARG A 85 -11.20 -10.71 1.65
CA ARG A 85 -11.38 -10.96 0.22
C ARG A 85 -10.27 -10.40 -0.65
N ALA A 86 -9.71 -9.22 -0.34
CA ALA A 86 -8.55 -8.70 -1.06
C ALA A 86 -7.38 -9.68 -0.99
N LEU A 87 -7.13 -10.26 0.18
CA LEU A 87 -6.13 -11.31 0.35
C LEU A 87 -6.53 -12.60 -0.39
N ASP A 88 -7.82 -13.02 -0.33
CA ASP A 88 -8.29 -14.27 -0.95
C ASP A 88 -8.19 -14.24 -2.49
N VAL A 89 -8.33 -13.08 -3.11
CA VAL A 89 -8.15 -12.92 -4.56
C VAL A 89 -6.70 -12.79 -5.00
N GLY A 90 -5.74 -12.78 -4.06
CA GLY A 90 -4.32 -12.92 -4.35
C GLY A 90 -3.45 -11.71 -4.07
N ALA A 91 -3.96 -10.66 -3.41
CA ALA A 91 -3.12 -9.58 -2.93
C ALA A 91 -2.13 -10.09 -1.86
N LEU A 92 -0.89 -9.62 -1.92
CA LEU A 92 0.16 -9.93 -0.95
C LEU A 92 0.33 -8.85 0.12
N GLY A 93 -0.37 -7.74 -0.04
CA GLY A 93 -0.48 -6.67 0.94
C GLY A 93 -1.84 -6.00 0.89
N VAL A 94 -2.27 -5.48 2.03
CA VAL A 94 -3.50 -4.69 2.15
C VAL A 94 -3.19 -3.40 2.88
N MET A 95 -3.59 -2.28 2.27
CA MET A 95 -3.63 -0.96 2.91
C MET A 95 -5.06 -0.69 3.35
N VAL A 96 -5.22 -0.24 4.58
CA VAL A 96 -6.52 0.17 5.12
C VAL A 96 -6.47 1.67 5.42
N PRO A 97 -7.39 2.47 4.85
CA PRO A 97 -7.46 3.91 5.05
C PRO A 97 -8.05 4.27 6.42
N MET A 98 -7.92 5.52 6.81
CA MET A 98 -8.61 6.17 7.93
C MET A 98 -8.37 5.51 9.30
N VAL A 99 -7.22 4.85 9.51
CA VAL A 99 -6.92 4.18 10.78
C VAL A 99 -6.70 5.22 11.88
N GLY A 100 -7.60 5.26 12.86
CA GLY A 100 -7.63 6.24 13.95
C GLY A 100 -7.10 5.72 15.28
N THR A 101 -7.17 4.40 15.53
CA THR A 101 -6.88 3.82 16.85
C THR A 101 -6.06 2.53 16.76
N ALA A 102 -5.42 2.16 17.89
CA ALA A 102 -4.74 0.88 18.02
C ALA A 102 -5.72 -0.31 17.94
N ASP A 103 -6.95 -0.15 18.41
CA ASP A 103 -7.98 -1.19 18.33
C ASP A 103 -8.39 -1.45 16.88
N GLU A 104 -8.52 -0.42 16.06
CA GLU A 104 -8.75 -0.58 14.62
C GLU A 104 -7.56 -1.26 13.93
N ALA A 105 -6.34 -0.89 14.27
CA ALA A 105 -5.15 -1.55 13.76
C ALA A 105 -5.09 -3.03 14.16
N ALA A 106 -5.43 -3.37 15.42
CA ALA A 106 -5.54 -4.75 15.89
C ALA A 106 -6.67 -5.53 15.19
N HIS A 107 -7.82 -4.86 14.93
CA HIS A 107 -8.91 -5.41 14.14
C HIS A 107 -8.46 -5.76 12.70
N ILE A 108 -7.71 -4.88 12.04
CA ILE A 108 -7.15 -5.13 10.70
C ILE A 108 -6.28 -6.39 10.70
N VAL A 109 -5.38 -6.50 11.68
CA VAL A 109 -4.53 -7.69 11.84
C VAL A 109 -5.38 -8.94 12.02
N SER A 110 -6.39 -8.88 12.90
CA SER A 110 -7.32 -10.00 13.14
C SER A 110 -8.07 -10.44 11.88
N CYS A 111 -8.47 -9.51 11.02
CA CYS A 111 -9.13 -9.81 9.74
C CYS A 111 -8.20 -10.47 8.71
N ALA A 112 -6.91 -10.18 8.77
CA ALA A 112 -5.91 -10.68 7.84
C ALA A 112 -5.27 -12.02 8.26
N ARG A 113 -5.35 -12.39 9.54
CA ARG A 113 -4.70 -13.58 10.11
C ARG A 113 -5.71 -14.70 10.35
N TYR A 114 -5.25 -15.95 10.16
CA TYR A 114 -6.03 -17.13 10.52
C TYR A 114 -6.00 -17.39 12.05
N PRO A 115 -7.00 -18.10 12.60
CA PRO A 115 -6.94 -18.54 13.98
C PRO A 115 -5.66 -19.34 14.30
N PRO A 116 -5.09 -19.24 15.52
CA PRO A 116 -5.58 -18.46 16.66
C PRO A 116 -5.16 -16.97 16.65
N GLN A 117 -4.35 -16.52 15.70
CA GLN A 117 -3.78 -15.17 15.63
C GLN A 117 -4.80 -14.12 15.13
N GLY A 118 -5.87 -14.57 14.51
CA GLY A 118 -6.94 -13.72 13.99
C GLY A 118 -8.22 -14.52 13.74
N ARG A 119 -9.08 -13.97 12.87
CA ARG A 119 -10.40 -14.54 12.58
C ARG A 119 -10.68 -14.75 11.08
N ARG A 120 -9.64 -14.67 10.22
CA ARG A 120 -9.81 -14.88 8.79
C ARG A 120 -10.36 -16.27 8.51
N GLY A 121 -11.40 -16.36 7.68
CA GLY A 121 -12.00 -17.62 7.24
C GLY A 121 -10.99 -18.46 6.46
N ALA A 122 -10.94 -19.75 6.78
CA ALA A 122 -9.98 -20.68 6.18
C ALA A 122 -10.59 -21.38 4.97
N ALA A 123 -10.03 -21.10 3.80
CA ALA A 123 -10.27 -21.83 2.56
C ALA A 123 -8.95 -21.92 1.80
N PHE A 124 -8.64 -23.04 1.19
CA PHE A 124 -7.35 -23.30 0.52
C PHE A 124 -7.55 -23.87 -0.88
N GLY A 125 -6.52 -23.75 -1.74
CA GLY A 125 -6.61 -24.10 -3.15
C GLY A 125 -7.15 -22.97 -4.03
N PHE A 126 -6.99 -21.72 -3.59
CA PHE A 126 -7.46 -20.50 -4.27
C PHE A 126 -6.29 -19.59 -4.68
N ALA A 127 -6.62 -18.37 -5.15
CA ALA A 127 -5.62 -17.43 -5.63
C ALA A 127 -4.59 -17.02 -4.56
N HIS A 128 -5.02 -16.94 -3.30
CA HIS A 128 -4.14 -16.54 -2.19
C HIS A 128 -3.07 -17.57 -1.82
N ASP A 129 -3.24 -18.85 -2.17
CA ASP A 129 -2.23 -19.88 -1.96
C ASP A 129 -1.69 -20.47 -3.28
N ASP A 130 -1.78 -19.67 -4.35
CA ASP A 130 -1.32 -19.99 -5.69
C ASP A 130 -1.93 -21.28 -6.25
N TYR A 131 -3.16 -21.64 -5.81
CA TYR A 131 -3.89 -22.86 -6.14
C TYR A 131 -3.13 -24.14 -5.79
N GLN A 132 -2.19 -24.08 -4.86
CA GLN A 132 -1.36 -25.21 -4.48
C GLN A 132 -2.06 -26.13 -3.47
N GLY A 133 -1.87 -27.44 -3.59
CA GLY A 133 -2.17 -28.41 -2.53
C GLY A 133 -1.19 -28.28 -1.34
N GLY A 134 -1.25 -29.15 -0.36
CA GLY A 134 -0.23 -29.27 0.69
C GLY A 134 -0.76 -29.13 2.11
N ASN A 135 0.17 -29.12 3.08
CA ASN A 135 -0.12 -29.10 4.50
C ASN A 135 -0.71 -27.74 4.92
N VAL A 136 -1.88 -27.75 5.56
CA VAL A 136 -2.61 -26.52 5.92
C VAL A 136 -1.87 -25.67 6.97
N PRO A 137 -1.34 -26.21 8.07
CA PRO A 137 -0.52 -25.46 9.02
C PRO A 137 0.68 -24.75 8.37
N GLU A 138 1.40 -25.42 7.47
CA GLU A 138 2.54 -24.80 6.76
C GLU A 138 2.09 -23.68 5.83
N LYS A 139 0.95 -23.86 5.15
CA LYS A 139 0.34 -22.80 4.33
C LYS A 139 -0.03 -21.57 5.17
N ILE A 140 -0.68 -21.78 6.31
CA ILE A 140 -1.06 -20.69 7.22
C ILE A 140 0.18 -19.91 7.64
N ALA A 141 1.25 -20.59 8.06
CA ALA A 141 2.49 -19.96 8.47
C ALA A 141 3.10 -19.13 7.31
N ALA A 142 3.18 -19.69 6.10
CA ALA A 142 3.71 -18.98 4.93
C ALA A 142 2.84 -17.79 4.53
N LEU A 143 1.51 -17.92 4.56
CA LEU A 143 0.56 -16.84 4.28
C LEU A 143 0.69 -15.70 5.29
N HIS A 144 0.84 -16.01 6.57
CA HIS A 144 1.08 -15.02 7.61
C HIS A 144 2.43 -14.30 7.41
N ALA A 145 3.49 -15.05 7.08
CA ALA A 145 4.81 -14.48 6.88
C ALA A 145 4.86 -13.49 5.72
N ARG A 146 4.22 -13.80 4.59
CA ARG A 146 4.27 -12.99 3.38
C ARG A 146 3.27 -11.83 3.31
N THR A 147 2.19 -11.84 4.12
CA THR A 147 1.18 -10.78 4.07
C THR A 147 1.71 -9.50 4.68
N LEU A 148 1.71 -8.41 3.91
CA LEU A 148 2.09 -7.07 4.34
C LEU A 148 0.82 -6.28 4.74
N LEU A 149 0.79 -5.72 5.95
CA LEU A 149 -0.34 -4.92 6.43
C LEU A 149 0.07 -3.46 6.62
N ILE A 150 -0.68 -2.57 6.00
CA ILE A 150 -0.43 -1.14 5.93
C ILE A 150 -1.60 -0.40 6.58
N ALA A 151 -1.33 0.37 7.62
CA ALA A 151 -2.28 1.30 8.22
C ALA A 151 -2.04 2.69 7.64
N GLN A 152 -3.07 3.31 7.06
CA GLN A 152 -2.95 4.66 6.53
C GLN A 152 -3.32 5.67 7.63
N ILE A 153 -2.38 6.58 7.93
CA ILE A 153 -2.51 7.64 8.93
C ILE A 153 -2.83 8.95 8.21
N GLU A 154 -4.05 9.43 8.37
CA GLU A 154 -4.56 10.54 7.56
C GLU A 154 -5.63 11.37 8.26
N THR A 155 -5.80 11.15 9.57
CA THR A 155 -6.70 11.94 10.42
C THR A 155 -5.95 12.49 11.63
N VAL A 156 -6.49 13.57 12.23
CA VAL A 156 -5.97 14.08 13.50
C VAL A 156 -6.06 13.03 14.60
N GLU A 157 -7.09 12.18 14.60
CA GLU A 157 -7.22 11.07 15.54
C GLU A 157 -6.11 10.04 15.34
N GLY A 158 -5.89 9.57 14.10
CA GLY A 158 -4.81 8.65 13.77
C GLY A 158 -3.42 9.20 14.13
N LEU A 159 -3.21 10.51 13.87
CA LEU A 159 -1.99 11.20 14.28
C LEU A 159 -1.82 11.24 15.81
N ARG A 160 -2.89 11.48 16.57
CA ARG A 160 -2.82 11.48 18.05
C ARG A 160 -2.43 10.12 18.61
N ASN A 161 -2.84 9.06 17.96
CA ASN A 161 -2.66 7.67 18.39
C ASN A 161 -1.53 6.94 17.64
N VAL A 162 -0.71 7.65 16.87
CA VAL A 162 0.23 7.04 15.91
C VAL A 162 1.23 6.08 16.54
N GLU A 163 1.73 6.39 17.74
CA GLU A 163 2.65 5.50 18.48
C GLU A 163 1.95 4.21 18.92
N ALA A 164 0.71 4.32 19.39
CA ALA A 164 -0.08 3.15 19.77
C ALA A 164 -0.45 2.28 18.57
N ILE A 165 -0.78 2.90 17.42
CA ILE A 165 -1.04 2.20 16.16
C ILE A 165 0.25 1.51 15.67
N ALA A 166 1.38 2.20 15.69
CA ALA A 166 2.67 1.64 15.29
C ALA A 166 3.09 0.45 16.16
N ALA A 167 2.76 0.47 17.46
CA ALA A 167 3.09 -0.60 18.40
C ALA A 167 2.28 -1.89 18.17
N VAL A 168 1.19 -1.86 17.38
CA VAL A 168 0.33 -3.04 17.14
C VAL A 168 1.12 -4.14 16.43
N PRO A 169 1.23 -5.35 17.03
CA PRO A 169 1.88 -6.48 16.38
C PRO A 169 1.11 -6.90 15.11
N GLY A 170 1.84 -7.05 14.00
CA GLY A 170 1.25 -7.49 12.74
C GLY A 170 0.96 -6.35 11.73
N ILE A 171 0.92 -5.09 12.16
CA ILE A 171 1.08 -3.96 11.25
C ILE A 171 2.56 -3.88 10.86
N ASP A 172 2.83 -3.74 9.57
CA ASP A 172 4.19 -3.67 9.02
C ASP A 172 4.58 -2.24 8.64
N VAL A 173 3.61 -1.47 8.13
CA VAL A 173 3.82 -0.15 7.51
C VAL A 173 2.77 0.84 7.99
N LEU A 174 3.19 2.07 8.27
CA LEU A 174 2.31 3.23 8.38
C LEU A 174 2.45 4.09 7.13
N TRP A 175 1.34 4.27 6.41
CA TRP A 175 1.30 5.07 5.19
C TRP A 175 0.74 6.45 5.48
N LEU A 176 1.47 7.49 5.12
CA LEU A 176 0.99 8.87 5.26
C LEU A 176 -0.02 9.22 4.16
N GLY A 177 -1.27 9.47 4.53
CA GLY A 177 -2.30 10.06 3.66
C GLY A 177 -2.26 11.58 3.75
N HIS A 178 -1.36 12.21 3.00
CA HIS A 178 -0.99 13.61 3.17
C HIS A 178 -2.13 14.62 2.86
N PHE A 179 -2.97 14.34 1.85
CA PHE A 179 -4.11 15.20 1.54
C PHE A 179 -5.17 15.16 2.65
N ASP A 180 -5.59 13.96 3.04
CA ASP A 180 -6.62 13.79 4.06
C ASP A 180 -6.14 14.24 5.42
N LEU A 181 -4.85 14.04 5.76
CA LEU A 181 -4.29 14.55 7.00
C LEU A 181 -4.37 16.09 7.06
N THR A 182 -3.96 16.77 5.98
CA THR A 182 -4.06 18.24 5.95
C THR A 182 -5.50 18.72 5.99
N ASN A 183 -6.43 18.04 5.33
CA ASN A 183 -7.86 18.31 5.43
C ASN A 183 -8.38 18.13 6.86
N SER A 184 -8.03 17.02 7.50
CA SER A 184 -8.40 16.72 8.89
C SER A 184 -7.83 17.73 9.89
N MET A 185 -6.65 18.31 9.60
CA MET A 185 -6.01 19.35 10.41
C MET A 185 -6.61 20.74 10.16
N GLY A 186 -7.52 20.92 9.19
CA GLY A 186 -8.09 22.21 8.83
C GLY A 186 -7.15 23.12 8.01
N ILE A 187 -6.12 22.54 7.40
CA ILE A 187 -5.11 23.22 6.56
C ILE A 187 -4.97 22.52 5.19
N PRO A 188 -6.05 22.36 4.40
CA PRO A 188 -6.07 21.53 3.22
C PRO A 188 -4.96 21.89 2.22
N GLY A 189 -4.12 20.90 1.87
CA GLY A 189 -3.03 21.05 0.88
C GLY A 189 -1.84 21.89 1.34
N ALA A 190 -1.81 22.37 2.59
CA ALA A 190 -0.72 23.21 3.11
C ALA A 190 0.47 22.34 3.60
N PHE A 191 1.18 21.69 2.69
CA PHE A 191 2.26 20.74 3.01
C PHE A 191 3.52 21.38 3.62
N ASP A 192 3.67 22.70 3.51
CA ASP A 192 4.75 23.46 4.15
C ASP A 192 4.33 24.03 5.53
N HIS A 193 3.08 23.79 5.99
CA HIS A 193 2.61 24.29 7.29
C HIS A 193 3.40 23.62 8.43
N PRO A 194 3.85 24.40 9.46
CA PRO A 194 4.67 23.86 10.55
C PRO A 194 4.02 22.65 11.25
N ASP A 195 2.71 22.69 11.48
CA ASP A 195 1.99 21.61 12.14
C ASP A 195 1.98 20.32 11.29
N TYR A 196 1.83 20.44 9.96
CA TYR A 196 1.93 19.28 9.07
C TYR A 196 3.36 18.71 9.06
N VAL A 197 4.37 19.57 8.98
CA VAL A 197 5.79 19.15 9.04
C VAL A 197 6.08 18.42 10.35
N ALA A 198 5.57 18.93 11.48
CA ALA A 198 5.68 18.25 12.78
C ALA A 198 4.92 16.92 12.82
N ALA A 199 3.73 16.84 12.21
CA ALA A 199 2.96 15.61 12.11
C ALA A 199 3.70 14.54 11.33
N VAL A 200 4.28 14.87 10.18
CA VAL A 200 5.10 13.96 9.37
C VAL A 200 6.29 13.43 10.16
N ALA A 201 7.03 14.32 10.85
CA ALA A 201 8.17 13.93 11.67
C ALA A 201 7.74 12.94 12.79
N ARG A 202 6.58 13.18 13.42
CA ARG A 202 6.03 12.31 14.47
C ARG A 202 5.66 10.92 13.94
N ILE A 203 5.03 10.84 12.74
CA ILE A 203 4.69 9.54 12.11
C ILE A 203 5.96 8.73 11.83
N VAL A 204 7.00 9.37 11.27
CA VAL A 204 8.27 8.70 10.99
C VAL A 204 8.93 8.21 12.28
N ALA A 205 9.01 9.06 13.30
CA ALA A 205 9.58 8.70 14.60
C ALA A 205 8.83 7.54 15.27
N ALA A 206 7.49 7.52 15.20
CA ALA A 206 6.69 6.41 15.71
C ALA A 206 7.00 5.10 14.99
N CYS A 207 7.18 5.15 13.66
CA CYS A 207 7.60 3.98 12.88
C CYS A 207 8.98 3.48 13.31
N GLU A 208 9.96 4.37 13.44
CA GLU A 208 11.33 4.02 13.87
C GLU A 208 11.35 3.37 15.24
N GLN A 209 10.66 3.97 16.22
CA GLN A 209 10.58 3.46 17.59
C GLN A 209 9.93 2.08 17.68
N ALA A 210 8.92 1.83 16.85
CA ALA A 210 8.21 0.55 16.81
C ALA A 210 8.83 -0.49 15.86
N GLY A 211 9.93 -0.16 15.17
CA GLY A 211 10.53 -1.02 14.14
C GLY A 211 9.64 -1.22 12.92
N LYS A 212 8.77 -0.24 12.61
CA LYS A 212 7.88 -0.23 11.44
C LYS A 212 8.45 0.60 10.30
N VAL A 213 7.75 0.60 9.18
CA VAL A 213 8.13 1.34 7.98
C VAL A 213 7.18 2.52 7.77
N ALA A 214 7.72 3.71 7.59
CA ALA A 214 6.95 4.84 7.08
C ALA A 214 6.90 4.78 5.55
N ALA A 215 5.70 5.00 4.97
CA ALA A 215 5.47 4.95 3.53
C ALA A 215 4.76 6.20 3.01
N PHE A 216 5.03 6.53 1.74
CA PHE A 216 4.58 7.76 1.12
C PHE A 216 4.25 7.58 -0.37
N LEU A 217 3.25 8.32 -0.86
CA LEU A 217 2.99 8.53 -2.28
C LEU A 217 3.61 9.86 -2.71
N ALA A 218 4.69 9.80 -3.47
CA ALA A 218 5.32 10.97 -4.07
C ALA A 218 4.74 11.23 -5.46
N THR A 219 4.41 12.48 -5.77
CA THR A 219 3.86 12.87 -7.08
C THR A 219 4.85 13.65 -7.94
N ASP A 220 5.95 14.11 -7.35
CA ASP A 220 7.02 14.86 -8.01
C ASP A 220 8.38 14.63 -7.35
N GLU A 221 9.44 15.17 -7.98
CA GLU A 221 10.81 15.02 -7.48
C GLU A 221 11.02 15.68 -6.11
N ARG A 222 10.40 16.85 -5.86
CA ARG A 222 10.55 17.57 -4.59
C ARG A 222 9.99 16.74 -3.43
N SER A 223 8.74 16.27 -3.56
CA SER A 223 8.09 15.44 -2.55
C SER A 223 8.81 14.12 -2.31
N ALA A 224 9.34 13.49 -3.38
CA ALA A 224 10.13 12.27 -3.28
C ALA A 224 11.43 12.49 -2.49
N ARG A 225 12.19 13.55 -2.82
CA ARG A 225 13.44 13.89 -2.10
C ARG A 225 13.20 14.22 -0.64
N ASP A 226 12.16 15.01 -0.34
CA ASP A 226 11.80 15.36 1.02
C ASP A 226 11.41 14.11 1.84
N ALA A 227 10.58 13.24 1.30
CA ALA A 227 10.19 12.00 1.97
C ALA A 227 11.39 11.08 2.24
N VAL A 228 12.31 10.94 1.27
CA VAL A 228 13.57 10.18 1.48
C VAL A 228 14.41 10.79 2.59
N ALA A 229 14.56 12.11 2.60
CA ALA A 229 15.33 12.82 3.62
C ALA A 229 14.72 12.69 5.03
N ARG A 230 13.39 12.57 5.13
CA ARG A 230 12.66 12.38 6.39
C ARG A 230 12.68 10.94 6.92
N GLY A 231 13.19 9.95 6.16
CA GLY A 231 13.31 8.58 6.61
C GLY A 231 12.21 7.62 6.15
N PHE A 232 11.37 8.02 5.21
CA PHE A 232 10.44 7.08 4.57
C PHE A 232 11.21 5.97 3.84
N ARG A 233 10.66 4.75 3.81
CA ARG A 233 11.33 3.59 3.19
C ARG A 233 10.47 2.82 2.19
N MET A 234 9.17 3.05 2.13
CA MET A 234 8.30 2.50 1.09
C MET A 234 7.67 3.64 0.31
N PHE A 235 7.80 3.60 -1.02
CA PHE A 235 7.38 4.69 -1.89
C PHE A 235 6.54 4.17 -3.05
N ALA A 236 5.35 4.74 -3.25
CA ALA A 236 4.74 4.76 -4.57
C ALA A 236 5.10 6.08 -5.26
N TYR A 237 5.26 6.05 -6.57
CA TYR A 237 5.50 7.26 -7.35
C TYR A 237 4.42 7.46 -8.40
N GLY A 238 3.88 8.68 -8.41
CA GLY A 238 2.89 9.11 -9.38
C GLY A 238 1.49 8.54 -9.17
N ILE A 239 0.56 9.13 -9.87
CA ILE A 239 -0.84 8.71 -10.03
C ILE A 239 -1.03 8.48 -11.52
N ASP A 240 -1.39 7.28 -11.94
CA ASP A 240 -1.34 6.80 -13.33
C ASP A 240 -2.03 7.73 -14.33
N GLN A 241 -3.25 8.22 -14.05
CA GLN A 241 -3.95 9.16 -14.92
C GLN A 241 -3.30 10.55 -14.96
N LEU A 242 -2.69 11.02 -13.87
CA LEU A 242 -2.01 12.32 -13.84
C LEU A 242 -0.72 12.27 -14.65
N MET A 243 0.08 11.21 -14.49
CA MET A 243 1.30 11.01 -15.26
C MET A 243 1.02 10.99 -16.77
N LEU A 244 -0.04 10.31 -17.21
CA LEU A 244 -0.46 10.30 -18.61
C LEU A 244 -0.85 11.70 -19.08
N GLN A 245 -1.64 12.43 -18.31
CA GLN A 245 -2.05 13.80 -18.65
C GLN A 245 -0.86 14.76 -18.75
N GLU A 246 0.09 14.66 -17.84
CA GLU A 246 1.29 15.50 -17.85
C GLU A 246 2.17 15.23 -19.07
N ALA A 247 2.42 13.96 -19.36
CA ALA A 247 3.20 13.57 -20.55
C ALA A 247 2.52 14.04 -21.87
N LEU A 248 1.21 13.86 -21.99
CA LEU A 248 0.44 14.34 -23.14
C LEU A 248 0.46 15.88 -23.23
N ARG A 249 0.25 16.58 -22.13
CA ARG A 249 0.27 18.04 -22.10
C ARG A 249 1.61 18.59 -22.56
N ALA A 250 2.71 18.04 -22.05
CA ALA A 250 4.07 18.44 -22.42
C ALA A 250 4.30 18.23 -23.93
N GLY A 251 3.98 17.05 -24.47
CA GLY A 251 4.13 16.74 -25.88
C GLY A 251 3.26 17.61 -26.79
N LEU A 252 1.99 17.80 -26.45
CA LEU A 252 1.07 18.63 -27.23
C LEU A 252 1.44 20.12 -27.17
N SER A 253 1.95 20.62 -26.06
CA SER A 253 2.45 22.01 -25.95
C SER A 253 3.65 22.20 -26.87
N MET A 254 4.63 21.32 -26.81
CA MET A 254 5.81 21.35 -27.71
C MET A 254 5.41 21.35 -29.19
N LEU A 255 4.48 20.47 -29.60
CA LEU A 255 4.01 20.42 -30.97
C LEU A 255 3.32 21.72 -31.44
N ARG A 256 2.59 22.42 -30.56
CA ARG A 256 1.95 23.71 -30.86
C ARG A 256 2.97 24.84 -31.05
N GLU A 257 4.13 24.75 -30.45
CA GLU A 257 5.21 25.76 -30.55
C GLU A 257 6.06 25.59 -31.80
N ILE A 258 6.04 24.40 -32.44
CA ILE A 258 6.74 24.16 -33.72
C ILE A 258 6.04 24.96 -34.83
N ARG A 259 6.70 26.04 -35.27
CA ARG A 259 6.26 26.82 -36.44
C ARG A 259 6.67 26.05 -37.70
N ARG A 260 5.76 26.07 -38.70
CA ARG A 260 6.06 25.55 -40.05
C ARG A 260 7.05 26.44 -40.76
#